data_c73eba94b23e792d8d65ee69c31f1859
#
_entry.id   c73eba94b23e792d8d65ee69c31f1859
#
_cell.length_a   1.000
_cell.length_b   1.000
_cell.length_c   1.000
_cell.angle_alpha   90.00
_cell.angle_beta   90.00
_cell.angle_gamma   90.00
#
_symmetry.space_group_name_H-M   'P 1'
#
loop_
_entity.id
_entity.type
_entity.pdbx_description
1 polymer ?
#
loop_
_entity_poly.entity_id
_entity_poly.type
_entity_poly.pdbx_seq_one_letter_code
_entity_poly.pdbx_strand_id
1 'polypeptide(L)'
;MNTSINIFHHFPSFSRLKILIIFKSILKMSAVPDQYEGFTVSSTKEWSNFSRTKITPKNFEDHDVDIENECCGVCGSDVHTITGGWGELGTTPLCVGHEIIGKVIRVGKAVKEFQVGDRVGVGAQVQSCMQCKNCKSNNENYCPKMVDTYNAPYNEDEGRSDKLMKDSKGNQIFSQGGYSSHTRAHQQFVFAIPKNIPSHEAAPMMCAGLTTYSPLRRANVGPGKTVGILGIGGLGHFGILWAKAMGAEVYALSHTPSKKSEAKELGADKFICTENENWADDLAFTFDFILNAADMTHKFDLTKYLGTLKVQGEFHNVGLPDEPLPGIMAQTFAPNGCKLTGSHIGSKKEMLEMLDLASRKNIHPMIETIKISEKGCKEAVERVKVNDVRYRLTLVGHREVFGTGK
;
A
#
# COMPACT_ATOMS: atom_id res chain seq x y z
N MET A 1 -21.44 -27.06 -72.47
CA MET A 1 -19.98 -27.00 -72.46
C MET A 1 -19.53 -26.69 -71.03
N ASN A 2 -19.04 -27.74 -70.36
CA ASN A 2 -18.52 -27.66 -68.98
C ASN A 2 -17.09 -27.13 -69.01
N THR A 3 -16.76 -26.23 -68.07
CA THR A 3 -15.38 -26.06 -67.64
C THR A 3 -15.35 -25.72 -66.14
N SER A 4 -15.08 -26.80 -65.37
CA SER A 4 -14.71 -26.72 -63.99
C SER A 4 -13.27 -26.20 -63.88
N ILE A 5 -13.02 -25.19 -63.05
CA ILE A 5 -11.68 -24.78 -62.65
C ILE A 5 -11.47 -25.14 -61.18
N ASN A 6 -10.64 -26.18 -60.99
CA ASN A 6 -10.06 -26.52 -59.69
C ASN A 6 -8.92 -25.53 -59.36
N ILE A 7 -9.00 -24.88 -58.22
CA ILE A 7 -7.88 -24.17 -57.65
C ILE A 7 -7.66 -24.75 -56.21
N PHE A 8 -6.84 -25.80 -56.16
CA PHE A 8 -6.14 -26.19 -54.93
C PHE A 8 -4.71 -25.67 -55.05
N HIS A 9 -4.37 -24.61 -54.33
CA HIS A 9 -2.98 -24.21 -54.15
C HIS A 9 -2.59 -24.22 -52.69
N HIS A 10 -1.67 -25.13 -52.41
CA HIS A 10 -0.62 -25.18 -51.40
C HIS A 10 -0.64 -24.11 -50.30
N PHE A 11 -0.94 -24.56 -49.08
CA PHE A 11 -0.50 -23.89 -47.86
C PHE A 11 0.71 -24.64 -47.28
N PRO A 12 1.81 -23.92 -46.93
CA PRO A 12 3.02 -24.57 -46.41
C PRO A 12 2.78 -25.14 -45.02
N SER A 13 3.33 -26.33 -44.76
CA SER A 13 3.21 -27.10 -43.51
C SER A 13 3.78 -26.44 -42.25
N PHE A 14 4.31 -25.22 -42.37
CA PHE A 14 4.88 -24.47 -41.24
C PHE A 14 3.87 -23.76 -40.32
N SER A 15 2.60 -23.63 -40.73
CA SER A 15 1.60 -22.88 -39.94
C SER A 15 0.97 -23.70 -38.80
N ARG A 16 0.86 -25.04 -38.95
CA ARG A 16 0.23 -25.90 -37.92
C ARG A 16 1.11 -26.06 -36.69
N LEU A 17 2.43 -26.12 -36.82
CA LEU A 17 3.33 -26.28 -35.67
C LEU A 17 3.42 -25.00 -34.83
N LYS A 18 3.42 -23.82 -35.46
CA LYS A 18 3.38 -22.54 -34.75
C LYS A 18 2.05 -22.30 -34.03
N ILE A 19 0.94 -22.66 -34.66
CA ILE A 19 -0.40 -22.57 -34.04
C ILE A 19 -0.51 -23.56 -32.87
N LEU A 20 0.04 -24.77 -32.96
CA LEU A 20 0.03 -25.74 -31.86
C LEU A 20 0.95 -25.32 -30.68
N ILE A 21 2.07 -24.66 -30.98
CA ILE A 21 2.97 -24.13 -29.95
C ILE A 21 2.33 -22.92 -29.26
N ILE A 22 1.65 -22.04 -30.01
CA ILE A 22 0.88 -20.91 -29.45
C ILE A 22 -0.29 -21.45 -28.64
N PHE A 23 -1.05 -22.44 -29.11
CA PHE A 23 -2.11 -23.08 -28.31
C PHE A 23 -1.59 -23.84 -27.09
N LYS A 24 -0.43 -24.51 -27.16
CA LYS A 24 0.20 -25.13 -25.98
C LYS A 24 0.79 -24.12 -25.00
N SER A 25 1.20 -22.95 -25.47
CA SER A 25 1.63 -21.84 -24.60
C SER A 25 0.44 -21.15 -23.93
N ILE A 26 -0.71 -21.07 -24.60
CA ILE A 26 -1.98 -20.55 -24.04
C ILE A 26 -2.62 -21.55 -23.07
N LEU A 27 -2.37 -22.85 -23.20
CA LEU A 27 -2.91 -23.91 -22.33
C LEU A 27 -2.08 -24.18 -21.05
N LYS A 28 -1.00 -23.42 -20.81
CA LYS A 28 -0.32 -23.35 -19.52
C LYS A 28 -0.74 -22.11 -18.71
N MET A 29 -1.99 -21.73 -18.76
CA MET A 29 -2.57 -20.94 -17.69
C MET A 29 -2.63 -21.85 -16.47
N SER A 30 -1.85 -21.56 -15.45
CA SER A 30 -1.94 -22.23 -14.16
C SER A 30 -3.39 -22.12 -13.70
N ALA A 31 -4.05 -23.25 -13.44
CA ALA A 31 -5.39 -23.26 -12.89
C ALA A 31 -5.35 -22.42 -11.61
N VAL A 32 -6.28 -21.47 -11.47
CA VAL A 32 -6.40 -20.67 -10.24
C VAL A 32 -6.63 -21.66 -9.09
N PRO A 33 -5.78 -21.70 -8.07
CA PRO A 33 -5.92 -22.67 -7.01
C PRO A 33 -7.18 -22.37 -6.17
N ASP A 34 -7.88 -23.41 -5.75
CA ASP A 34 -9.04 -23.30 -4.86
C ASP A 34 -8.65 -22.79 -3.46
N GLN A 35 -7.41 -23.03 -3.07
CA GLN A 35 -6.81 -22.55 -1.83
C GLN A 35 -5.48 -21.88 -2.13
N TYR A 36 -5.23 -20.76 -1.44
CA TYR A 36 -3.94 -20.09 -1.43
C TYR A 36 -3.05 -20.67 -0.34
N GLU A 37 -1.78 -20.38 -0.38
CA GLU A 37 -0.84 -20.66 0.70
C GLU A 37 -0.23 -19.37 1.19
N GLY A 38 0.04 -19.27 2.48
CA GLY A 38 0.65 -18.07 3.05
C GLY A 38 1.38 -18.34 4.35
N PHE A 39 2.19 -17.38 4.76
CA PHE A 39 2.82 -17.37 6.07
C PHE A 39 1.92 -16.60 7.03
N THR A 40 1.46 -17.28 8.08
CA THR A 40 0.45 -16.77 9.01
C THR A 40 0.93 -16.82 10.44
N VAL A 41 0.35 -15.98 11.28
CA VAL A 41 0.47 -16.01 12.73
C VAL A 41 -0.84 -16.47 13.35
N SER A 42 -0.76 -17.15 14.51
CA SER A 42 -1.95 -17.69 15.20
C SER A 42 -2.22 -17.03 16.55
N SER A 43 -1.34 -16.14 17.02
CA SER A 43 -1.44 -15.49 18.33
C SER A 43 -0.62 -14.21 18.37
N THR A 44 -1.16 -13.19 19.05
CA THR A 44 -0.42 -11.96 19.35
C THR A 44 0.72 -12.16 20.36
N LYS A 45 0.67 -13.23 21.15
CA LYS A 45 1.76 -13.59 22.09
C LYS A 45 2.98 -14.13 21.37
N GLU A 46 2.76 -14.82 20.25
CA GLU A 46 3.81 -15.37 19.38
C GLU A 46 3.81 -14.66 18.00
N TRP A 47 3.64 -13.36 18.05
CA TRP A 47 3.36 -12.50 16.91
C TRP A 47 4.37 -12.59 15.74
N SER A 48 5.62 -12.98 15.99
CA SER A 48 6.64 -13.17 14.95
C SER A 48 6.85 -14.64 14.54
N ASN A 49 6.05 -15.57 15.10
CA ASN A 49 6.10 -17.00 14.77
C ASN A 49 5.21 -17.29 13.56
N PHE A 50 5.77 -17.21 12.38
CA PHE A 50 5.06 -17.52 11.14
C PHE A 50 5.09 -19.02 10.82
N SER A 51 3.96 -19.53 10.31
CA SER A 51 3.84 -20.90 9.80
C SER A 51 3.19 -20.88 8.43
N ARG A 52 3.65 -21.75 7.51
CA ARG A 52 3.02 -21.91 6.19
C ARG A 52 1.68 -22.64 6.35
N THR A 53 0.60 -21.98 5.92
CA THR A 53 -0.76 -22.51 6.04
C THR A 53 -1.54 -22.35 4.73
N LYS A 54 -2.63 -23.12 4.61
CA LYS A 54 -3.61 -22.96 3.54
C LYS A 54 -4.62 -21.89 3.90
N ILE A 55 -4.95 -21.06 2.94
CA ILE A 55 -5.88 -19.95 3.04
C ILE A 55 -7.03 -20.17 2.07
N THR A 56 -8.27 -20.14 2.56
CA THR A 56 -9.46 -20.19 1.71
C THR A 56 -9.83 -18.75 1.34
N PRO A 57 -9.76 -18.37 0.05
CA PRO A 57 -10.18 -17.04 -0.37
C PRO A 57 -11.70 -16.89 -0.29
N LYS A 58 -12.21 -15.67 -0.27
CA LYS A 58 -13.66 -15.42 -0.43
C LYS A 58 -14.18 -16.00 -1.75
N ASN A 59 -15.50 -16.15 -1.90
CA ASN A 59 -16.10 -16.51 -3.18
C ASN A 59 -15.68 -15.52 -4.27
N PHE A 60 -15.46 -16.04 -5.49
CA PHE A 60 -15.10 -15.21 -6.64
C PHE A 60 -16.35 -14.54 -7.21
N GLU A 61 -16.31 -13.21 -7.30
CA GLU A 61 -17.42 -12.36 -7.72
C GLU A 61 -17.13 -11.67 -9.06
N ASP A 62 -18.14 -11.01 -9.62
CA ASP A 62 -18.11 -10.49 -10.98
C ASP A 62 -17.03 -9.40 -11.23
N HIS A 63 -16.71 -8.62 -10.20
CA HIS A 63 -15.70 -7.55 -10.26
C HIS A 63 -14.35 -7.95 -9.65
N ASP A 64 -14.17 -9.20 -9.29
CA ASP A 64 -12.92 -9.66 -8.67
C ASP A 64 -11.80 -9.89 -9.68
N VAL A 65 -10.59 -9.68 -9.19
CA VAL A 65 -9.33 -9.99 -9.86
C VAL A 65 -8.53 -10.90 -8.96
N ASP A 66 -8.12 -12.07 -9.45
CA ASP A 66 -7.15 -12.94 -8.80
C ASP A 66 -5.75 -12.61 -9.30
N ILE A 67 -4.83 -12.49 -8.37
CA ILE A 67 -3.46 -12.04 -8.59
C ILE A 67 -2.51 -13.08 -8.00
N GLU A 68 -1.56 -13.56 -8.80
CA GLU A 68 -0.41 -14.33 -8.32
C GLU A 68 0.62 -13.35 -7.76
N ASN A 69 0.90 -13.39 -6.46
CA ASN A 69 1.79 -12.46 -5.80
C ASN A 69 3.25 -12.67 -6.23
N GLU A 70 3.95 -11.57 -6.48
CA GLU A 70 5.37 -11.53 -6.83
C GLU A 70 6.22 -11.05 -5.67
N CYS A 71 5.75 -10.02 -4.97
CA CYS A 71 6.37 -9.48 -3.76
C CYS A 71 5.34 -8.75 -2.90
N CYS A 72 5.68 -8.52 -1.63
CA CYS A 72 4.87 -7.76 -0.69
C CYS A 72 5.74 -6.91 0.22
N GLY A 73 5.47 -5.62 0.32
CA GLY A 73 6.12 -4.74 1.29
C GLY A 73 5.70 -5.08 2.73
N VAL A 74 6.53 -4.68 3.67
CA VAL A 74 6.31 -4.85 5.11
C VAL A 74 6.06 -3.50 5.76
N CYS A 75 4.89 -3.35 6.37
CA CYS A 75 4.44 -2.09 6.95
C CYS A 75 4.40 -2.14 8.49
N GLY A 76 4.52 -0.99 9.14
CA GLY A 76 4.25 -0.86 10.58
C GLY A 76 2.86 -1.37 10.96
N SER A 77 1.86 -1.17 10.08
CA SER A 77 0.49 -1.68 10.29
C SER A 77 0.43 -3.21 10.43
N ASP A 78 1.26 -3.95 9.68
CA ASP A 78 1.35 -5.40 9.82
C ASP A 78 1.81 -5.76 11.24
N VAL A 79 2.82 -5.04 11.74
CA VAL A 79 3.38 -5.22 13.09
C VAL A 79 2.37 -4.84 14.16
N HIS A 80 1.72 -3.68 14.07
CA HIS A 80 0.68 -3.25 15.02
C HIS A 80 -0.45 -4.27 15.12
N THR A 81 -0.90 -4.82 13.98
CA THR A 81 -1.94 -5.84 13.96
C THR A 81 -1.49 -7.13 14.65
N ILE A 82 -0.36 -7.71 14.24
CA ILE A 82 0.04 -9.03 14.77
C ILE A 82 0.51 -8.97 16.23
N THR A 83 0.97 -7.80 16.71
CA THR A 83 1.31 -7.59 18.14
C THR A 83 0.12 -7.29 19.02
N GLY A 84 -1.06 -7.03 18.44
CA GLY A 84 -2.25 -6.65 19.20
C GLY A 84 -2.29 -5.17 19.61
N GLY A 85 -1.42 -4.31 19.05
CA GLY A 85 -1.42 -2.87 19.34
C GLY A 85 -2.74 -2.18 18.95
N TRP A 86 -3.41 -2.71 17.93
CA TRP A 86 -4.74 -2.23 17.48
C TRP A 86 -5.90 -3.15 17.87
N GLY A 87 -5.69 -4.04 18.83
CA GLY A 87 -6.71 -4.96 19.33
C GLY A 87 -6.43 -6.43 18.96
N GLU A 88 -7.43 -7.28 19.24
CA GLU A 88 -7.32 -8.72 18.96
C GLU A 88 -7.39 -9.04 17.47
N LEU A 89 -6.84 -10.20 17.09
CA LEU A 89 -6.94 -10.69 15.72
C LEU A 89 -8.40 -11.08 15.43
N GLY A 90 -8.96 -10.57 14.36
CA GLY A 90 -10.33 -10.91 13.90
C GLY A 90 -10.46 -12.36 13.43
N THR A 91 -9.35 -12.94 12.97
CA THR A 91 -9.27 -14.35 12.54
C THR A 91 -7.90 -14.94 12.87
N THR A 92 -7.88 -16.26 13.10
CA THR A 92 -6.63 -17.05 13.25
C THR A 92 -6.76 -18.36 12.52
N PRO A 93 -5.73 -18.78 11.77
CA PRO A 93 -4.48 -18.08 11.50
C PRO A 93 -4.67 -16.85 10.60
N LEU A 94 -3.85 -15.79 10.80
CA LEU A 94 -3.89 -14.55 10.04
C LEU A 94 -2.63 -14.38 9.17
N CYS A 95 -2.83 -14.17 7.88
CA CYS A 95 -1.80 -13.71 6.95
C CYS A 95 -1.88 -12.19 6.81
N VAL A 96 -0.79 -11.48 7.12
CA VAL A 96 -0.70 -10.02 6.94
C VAL A 96 -0.03 -9.63 5.63
N GLY A 97 0.19 -8.34 5.42
CA GLY A 97 0.79 -7.77 4.21
C GLY A 97 -0.25 -7.12 3.29
N HIS A 98 -0.09 -5.82 3.04
CA HIS A 98 -1.02 -5.03 2.23
C HIS A 98 -0.30 -4.10 1.24
N GLU A 99 0.90 -4.45 0.87
CA GLU A 99 1.72 -3.74 -0.12
C GLU A 99 2.12 -4.73 -1.22
N ILE A 100 1.13 -5.18 -2.00
CA ILE A 100 1.22 -6.35 -2.85
C ILE A 100 1.47 -5.96 -4.30
N ILE A 101 2.43 -6.61 -4.95
CA ILE A 101 2.59 -6.58 -6.41
C ILE A 101 2.54 -8.00 -6.94
N GLY A 102 1.85 -8.17 -8.08
CA GLY A 102 1.73 -9.49 -8.70
C GLY A 102 1.22 -9.42 -10.13
N LYS A 103 0.84 -10.55 -10.66
CA LYS A 103 0.25 -10.71 -11.99
C LYS A 103 -1.18 -11.21 -11.93
N VAL A 104 -2.04 -10.60 -12.71
CA VAL A 104 -3.42 -11.04 -12.90
C VAL A 104 -3.44 -12.45 -13.50
N ILE A 105 -4.15 -13.36 -12.86
CA ILE A 105 -4.32 -14.75 -13.33
C ILE A 105 -5.77 -15.10 -13.68
N ARG A 106 -6.73 -14.33 -13.14
CA ARG A 106 -8.15 -14.43 -13.46
C ARG A 106 -8.84 -13.10 -13.26
N VAL A 107 -9.85 -12.81 -14.08
CA VAL A 107 -10.71 -11.63 -13.96
C VAL A 107 -12.18 -12.05 -13.98
N GLY A 108 -13.01 -11.37 -13.18
CA GLY A 108 -14.44 -11.53 -13.16
C GLY A 108 -15.10 -10.98 -14.44
N LYS A 109 -16.31 -11.43 -14.72
CA LYS A 109 -17.01 -11.09 -16.00
C LYS A 109 -17.33 -9.60 -16.15
N ALA A 110 -17.37 -8.84 -15.06
CA ALA A 110 -17.62 -7.39 -15.07
C ALA A 110 -16.34 -6.55 -15.02
N VAL A 111 -15.16 -7.17 -14.88
CA VAL A 111 -13.86 -6.48 -14.92
C VAL A 111 -13.58 -6.00 -16.33
N LYS A 112 -13.26 -4.70 -16.47
CA LYS A 112 -12.98 -4.04 -17.75
C LYS A 112 -11.58 -3.45 -17.83
N GLU A 113 -10.94 -3.20 -16.71
CA GLU A 113 -9.67 -2.47 -16.63
C GLU A 113 -8.45 -3.37 -16.74
N PHE A 114 -8.61 -4.68 -16.52
CA PHE A 114 -7.51 -5.62 -16.41
C PHE A 114 -7.74 -6.88 -17.25
N GLN A 115 -6.63 -7.47 -17.69
CA GLN A 115 -6.61 -8.77 -18.35
C GLN A 115 -5.55 -9.68 -17.71
N VAL A 116 -5.67 -10.98 -17.95
CA VAL A 116 -4.69 -11.97 -17.49
C VAL A 116 -3.30 -11.64 -18.02
N GLY A 117 -2.31 -11.65 -17.13
CA GLY A 117 -0.91 -11.30 -17.41
C GLY A 117 -0.53 -9.86 -17.07
N ASP A 118 -1.49 -8.98 -16.80
CA ASP A 118 -1.19 -7.61 -16.38
C ASP A 118 -0.45 -7.60 -15.04
N ARG A 119 0.56 -6.72 -14.92
CA ARG A 119 1.26 -6.46 -13.67
C ARG A 119 0.53 -5.39 -12.88
N VAL A 120 0.10 -5.77 -11.67
CA VAL A 120 -0.76 -4.94 -10.83
C VAL A 120 -0.30 -4.90 -9.38
N GLY A 121 -0.82 -3.91 -8.64
CA GLY A 121 -0.65 -3.80 -7.21
C GLY A 121 -1.98 -3.78 -6.48
N VAL A 122 -1.96 -4.15 -5.18
CA VAL A 122 -3.06 -4.03 -4.23
C VAL A 122 -2.53 -3.39 -2.97
N GLY A 123 -3.27 -2.40 -2.46
CA GLY A 123 -2.91 -1.66 -1.25
C GLY A 123 -3.60 -2.19 0.01
N ALA A 124 -3.92 -1.27 0.92
CA ALA A 124 -4.46 -1.59 2.24
C ALA A 124 -5.93 -2.06 2.24
N GLN A 125 -6.62 -1.97 1.12
CA GLN A 125 -8.04 -2.32 1.01
C GLN A 125 -8.31 -3.19 -0.22
N VAL A 126 -9.31 -4.07 -0.13
CA VAL A 126 -9.68 -5.00 -1.20
C VAL A 126 -11.13 -4.91 -1.64
N GLN A 127 -12.00 -4.26 -0.87
CA GLN A 127 -13.42 -4.14 -1.20
C GLN A 127 -14.04 -2.88 -0.58
N SER A 128 -15.09 -2.34 -1.21
CA SER A 128 -16.00 -1.34 -0.65
C SER A 128 -17.37 -1.47 -1.30
N CYS A 129 -18.40 -0.79 -0.78
CA CYS A 129 -19.77 -0.94 -1.29
C CYS A 129 -20.03 -0.31 -2.67
N MET A 130 -19.12 0.50 -3.20
CA MET A 130 -19.21 1.23 -4.49
C MET A 130 -20.46 2.10 -4.70
N GLN A 131 -21.34 2.23 -3.69
CA GLN A 131 -22.65 2.88 -3.80
C GLN A 131 -22.84 4.11 -2.92
N CYS A 132 -22.12 4.20 -1.78
CA CYS A 132 -22.26 5.32 -0.86
C CYS A 132 -21.66 6.61 -1.45
N LYS A 133 -21.92 7.74 -0.77
CA LYS A 133 -21.43 9.06 -1.21
C LYS A 133 -19.88 9.08 -1.29
N ASN A 134 -19.19 8.42 -0.35
CA ASN A 134 -17.73 8.37 -0.34
C ASN A 134 -17.21 7.64 -1.59
N CYS A 135 -17.71 6.45 -1.89
CA CYS A 135 -17.31 5.71 -3.09
C CYS A 135 -17.55 6.50 -4.38
N LYS A 136 -18.73 7.16 -4.49
CA LYS A 136 -19.09 7.93 -5.69
C LYS A 136 -18.32 9.24 -5.87
N SER A 137 -17.59 9.69 -4.83
CA SER A 137 -16.79 10.92 -4.85
C SER A 137 -15.28 10.68 -4.83
N ASN A 138 -14.80 9.52 -5.24
CA ASN A 138 -13.39 9.10 -5.16
C ASN A 138 -12.83 9.19 -3.72
N ASN A 139 -13.60 8.71 -2.76
CA ASN A 139 -13.23 8.55 -1.36
C ASN A 139 -13.65 7.16 -0.86
N GLU A 140 -13.49 6.16 -1.70
CA GLU A 140 -13.81 4.76 -1.39
C GLU A 140 -13.02 4.20 -0.20
N ASN A 141 -11.84 4.76 0.04
CA ASN A 141 -11.03 4.49 1.22
C ASN A 141 -11.69 4.89 2.56
N TYR A 142 -12.74 5.70 2.52
CA TYR A 142 -13.58 6.07 3.67
C TYR A 142 -14.97 5.44 3.58
N CYS A 143 -15.16 4.38 2.82
CA CYS A 143 -16.43 3.67 2.76
C CYS A 143 -16.74 3.02 4.11
N PRO A 144 -17.95 3.19 4.68
CA PRO A 144 -18.31 2.51 5.95
C PRO A 144 -18.31 0.98 5.85
N LYS A 145 -18.33 0.43 4.63
CA LYS A 145 -18.27 -1.01 4.34
C LYS A 145 -16.96 -1.39 3.64
N MET A 146 -15.89 -0.65 3.87
CA MET A 146 -14.60 -1.01 3.34
C MET A 146 -14.11 -2.31 3.97
N VAL A 147 -13.35 -3.09 3.22
CA VAL A 147 -12.68 -4.29 3.70
C VAL A 147 -11.19 -4.09 3.51
N ASP A 148 -10.46 -4.14 4.62
CA ASP A 148 -9.01 -4.09 4.61
C ASP A 148 -8.43 -5.37 3.99
N THR A 149 -7.22 -5.29 3.48
CA THR A 149 -6.56 -6.37 2.75
C THR A 149 -6.33 -7.62 3.61
N TYR A 150 -6.30 -7.46 4.93
CA TYR A 150 -6.28 -8.56 5.88
C TYR A 150 -7.06 -8.20 7.15
N ASN A 151 -7.40 -9.22 7.96
CA ASN A 151 -8.03 -9.12 9.29
C ASN A 151 -9.42 -8.48 9.30
N ALA A 152 -10.08 -8.32 8.15
CA ALA A 152 -11.41 -7.74 8.04
C ALA A 152 -12.42 -8.75 7.46
N PRO A 153 -13.67 -8.78 7.96
CA PRO A 153 -14.70 -9.65 7.42
C PRO A 153 -15.19 -9.14 6.07
N TYR A 154 -15.44 -10.06 5.14
CA TYR A 154 -16.10 -9.72 3.89
C TYR A 154 -17.62 -9.59 4.07
N ASN A 155 -18.20 -8.64 3.34
CA ASN A 155 -19.64 -8.52 3.17
C ASN A 155 -20.09 -9.23 1.89
N GLU A 156 -21.31 -9.81 1.90
CA GLU A 156 -21.94 -10.39 0.70
C GLU A 156 -22.23 -9.33 -0.38
N ASP A 157 -22.56 -9.80 -1.60
CA ASP A 157 -22.95 -8.97 -2.72
C ASP A 157 -21.90 -7.87 -3.03
N GLU A 158 -20.63 -8.28 -3.17
CA GLU A 158 -19.51 -7.39 -3.49
C GLU A 158 -19.39 -6.18 -2.53
N GLY A 159 -19.72 -6.38 -1.26
CA GLY A 159 -19.67 -5.33 -0.23
C GLY A 159 -20.93 -4.45 -0.16
N ARG A 160 -21.95 -4.71 -0.97
CA ARG A 160 -23.22 -3.93 -0.94
C ARG A 160 -24.14 -4.36 0.19
N SER A 161 -24.15 -5.64 0.54
CA SER A 161 -24.95 -6.20 1.63
C SER A 161 -24.40 -5.83 3.02
N ASP A 162 -25.26 -5.80 4.04
CA ASP A 162 -24.87 -5.73 5.46
C ASP A 162 -24.62 -7.12 6.04
N LYS A 163 -24.90 -8.18 5.27
CA LYS A 163 -24.62 -9.55 5.70
C LYS A 163 -23.17 -9.90 5.45
N LEU A 164 -22.59 -10.58 6.44
CA LEU A 164 -21.21 -11.06 6.38
C LEU A 164 -21.15 -12.36 5.57
N MET A 165 -20.15 -12.44 4.70
CA MET A 165 -19.88 -13.60 3.87
C MET A 165 -19.44 -14.79 4.74
N LYS A 166 -19.96 -15.98 4.46
CA LYS A 166 -19.67 -17.21 5.19
C LYS A 166 -19.19 -18.32 4.27
N ASP A 167 -18.33 -19.18 4.81
CA ASP A 167 -17.91 -20.42 4.16
C ASP A 167 -19.02 -21.48 4.16
N SER A 168 -18.78 -22.63 3.54
CA SER A 168 -19.72 -23.76 3.49
C SER A 168 -20.04 -24.39 4.86
N LYS A 169 -19.26 -24.07 5.89
CA LYS A 169 -19.46 -24.52 7.28
C LYS A 169 -20.16 -23.46 8.14
N GLY A 170 -20.47 -22.29 7.57
CA GLY A 170 -21.12 -21.18 8.26
C GLY A 170 -20.16 -20.25 9.01
N ASN A 171 -18.84 -20.42 8.90
CA ASN A 171 -17.85 -19.54 9.49
C ASN A 171 -17.71 -18.27 8.65
N GLN A 172 -17.50 -17.14 9.31
CA GLN A 172 -17.24 -15.87 8.66
C GLN A 172 -15.91 -15.90 7.89
N ILE A 173 -15.91 -15.35 6.67
CA ILE A 173 -14.72 -15.25 5.84
C ILE A 173 -14.05 -13.90 6.08
N PHE A 174 -12.76 -13.96 6.44
CA PHE A 174 -11.90 -12.80 6.64
C PHE A 174 -10.90 -12.65 5.50
N SER A 175 -10.55 -11.40 5.20
CA SER A 175 -9.47 -11.06 4.28
C SER A 175 -8.12 -11.52 4.79
N GLN A 176 -7.24 -11.89 3.86
CA GLN A 176 -5.90 -12.39 4.12
C GLN A 176 -4.90 -11.69 3.21
N GLY A 177 -3.77 -11.29 3.77
CA GLY A 177 -2.81 -10.41 3.13
C GLY A 177 -1.80 -11.07 2.19
N GLY A 178 -0.82 -10.28 1.80
CA GLY A 178 0.12 -10.57 0.73
C GLY A 178 1.35 -11.38 1.12
N TYR A 179 1.50 -11.81 2.39
CA TYR A 179 2.53 -12.82 2.70
C TYR A 179 2.08 -14.20 2.24
N SER A 180 1.38 -14.22 1.13
CA SER A 180 0.72 -15.39 0.53
C SER A 180 1.02 -15.50 -0.96
N SER A 181 0.68 -16.67 -1.51
CA SER A 181 0.84 -16.99 -2.94
C SER A 181 -0.03 -16.15 -3.86
N HIS A 182 -1.23 -15.80 -3.42
CA HIS A 182 -2.24 -15.12 -4.22
C HIS A 182 -3.06 -14.13 -3.40
N THR A 183 -3.66 -13.17 -4.10
CA THR A 183 -4.58 -12.19 -3.55
C THR A 183 -5.82 -12.08 -4.43
N ARG A 184 -7.01 -11.95 -3.82
CA ARG A 184 -8.27 -11.63 -4.51
C ARG A 184 -8.76 -10.26 -4.06
N ALA A 185 -8.97 -9.36 -5.01
CA ALA A 185 -9.43 -8.01 -4.73
C ALA A 185 -10.47 -7.57 -5.78
N HIS A 186 -11.41 -6.72 -5.36
CA HIS A 186 -12.30 -6.02 -6.29
C HIS A 186 -11.46 -5.07 -7.18
N GLN A 187 -11.76 -5.01 -8.48
CA GLN A 187 -11.01 -4.20 -9.47
C GLN A 187 -10.77 -2.74 -9.08
N GLN A 188 -11.61 -2.16 -8.20
CA GLN A 188 -11.42 -0.80 -7.69
C GLN A 188 -10.13 -0.65 -6.88
N PHE A 189 -9.70 -1.70 -6.22
CA PHE A 189 -8.52 -1.73 -5.35
C PHE A 189 -7.31 -2.41 -6.01
N VAL A 190 -7.40 -2.60 -7.32
CA VAL A 190 -6.30 -3.11 -8.15
C VAL A 190 -5.76 -1.96 -9.00
N PHE A 191 -4.44 -1.84 -9.10
CA PHE A 191 -3.75 -0.71 -9.72
C PHE A 191 -2.71 -1.19 -10.73
N ALA A 192 -2.77 -0.67 -11.97
CA ALA A 192 -1.77 -0.96 -12.99
C ALA A 192 -0.42 -0.33 -12.59
N ILE A 193 0.65 -1.13 -12.62
CA ILE A 193 2.00 -0.66 -12.26
C ILE A 193 2.77 -0.23 -13.50
N PRO A 194 3.29 1.01 -13.57
CA PRO A 194 4.12 1.49 -14.66
C PRO A 194 5.34 0.57 -14.91
N LYS A 195 5.68 0.32 -16.17
CA LYS A 195 6.72 -0.65 -16.55
C LYS A 195 8.12 -0.32 -16.02
N ASN A 196 8.41 0.97 -15.88
CA ASN A 196 9.71 1.47 -15.41
C ASN A 196 9.86 1.49 -13.88
N ILE A 197 8.83 1.13 -13.11
CA ILE A 197 8.93 1.01 -11.65
C ILE A 197 9.15 -0.48 -11.32
N PRO A 198 10.27 -0.88 -10.71
CA PRO A 198 10.50 -2.26 -10.27
C PRO A 198 9.46 -2.72 -9.24
N SER A 199 9.06 -4.01 -9.26
CA SER A 199 8.00 -4.52 -8.39
C SER A 199 8.30 -4.32 -6.91
N HIS A 200 9.55 -4.56 -6.47
CA HIS A 200 9.94 -4.40 -5.06
C HIS A 200 9.94 -2.94 -4.59
N GLU A 201 10.08 -1.98 -5.50
CA GLU A 201 9.94 -0.54 -5.21
C GLU A 201 8.48 -0.08 -5.26
N ALA A 202 7.68 -0.67 -6.17
CA ALA A 202 6.26 -0.37 -6.27
C ALA A 202 5.46 -0.90 -5.07
N ALA A 203 5.88 -2.01 -4.46
CA ALA A 203 5.17 -2.63 -3.34
C ALA A 203 4.89 -1.64 -2.19
N PRO A 204 5.87 -0.99 -1.57
CA PRO A 204 5.59 -0.03 -0.49
C PRO A 204 4.87 1.25 -0.97
N MET A 205 4.83 1.52 -2.28
CA MET A 205 4.00 2.62 -2.81
C MET A 205 2.51 2.35 -2.64
N MET A 206 2.09 1.08 -2.56
CA MET A 206 0.67 0.68 -2.40
C MET A 206 0.07 1.10 -1.06
N CYS A 207 0.89 1.33 -0.04
CA CYS A 207 0.45 1.83 1.27
C CYS A 207 1.20 3.09 1.66
N ALA A 208 2.48 2.97 2.07
CA ALA A 208 3.27 4.09 2.58
C ALA A 208 3.39 5.24 1.56
N GLY A 209 3.56 4.91 0.27
CA GLY A 209 3.59 5.90 -0.81
C GLY A 209 2.28 6.67 -0.90
N LEU A 210 1.14 5.98 -1.02
CA LEU A 210 -0.18 6.62 -1.14
C LEU A 210 -0.58 7.40 0.11
N THR A 211 -0.31 6.84 1.30
CA THR A 211 -0.62 7.48 2.59
C THR A 211 0.04 8.85 2.73
N THR A 212 1.25 9.01 2.19
CA THR A 212 1.97 10.29 2.23
C THR A 212 1.69 11.17 1.02
N TYR A 213 1.36 10.60 -0.13
CA TYR A 213 1.01 11.35 -1.34
C TYR A 213 -0.36 12.04 -1.23
N SER A 214 -1.39 11.30 -0.81
CA SER A 214 -2.77 11.77 -0.79
C SER A 214 -2.95 13.09 -0.02
N PRO A 215 -2.48 13.26 1.23
CA PRO A 215 -2.61 14.54 1.94
C PRO A 215 -1.84 15.68 1.29
N LEU A 216 -0.64 15.45 0.77
CA LEU A 216 0.13 16.48 0.06
C LEU A 216 -0.61 16.97 -1.19
N ARG A 217 -1.18 16.03 -1.95
CA ARG A 217 -2.00 16.35 -3.12
C ARG A 217 -3.26 17.13 -2.75
N ARG A 218 -3.99 16.71 -1.70
CA ARG A 218 -5.23 17.36 -1.23
C ARG A 218 -4.96 18.75 -0.68
N ALA A 219 -3.80 19.00 -0.07
CA ALA A 219 -3.35 20.30 0.39
C ALA A 219 -2.81 21.18 -0.76
N ASN A 220 -2.85 20.74 -2.01
CA ASN A 220 -2.28 21.42 -3.17
C ASN A 220 -0.81 21.80 -2.96
N VAL A 221 -0.01 20.88 -2.42
CA VAL A 221 1.43 21.05 -2.29
C VAL A 221 2.06 21.19 -3.68
N GLY A 222 2.97 22.16 -3.83
CA GLY A 222 3.61 22.46 -5.12
C GLY A 222 4.54 23.68 -5.02
N PRO A 223 4.91 24.28 -6.16
CA PRO A 223 5.77 25.45 -6.21
C PRO A 223 5.26 26.60 -5.33
N GLY A 224 6.16 27.23 -4.57
CA GLY A 224 5.83 28.33 -3.64
C GLY A 224 5.29 27.87 -2.28
N LYS A 225 5.15 26.56 -2.04
CA LYS A 225 4.80 26.00 -0.74
C LYS A 225 6.02 25.52 0.01
N THR A 226 6.07 25.79 1.32
CA THR A 226 7.07 25.27 2.25
C THR A 226 6.44 24.13 3.06
N VAL A 227 7.02 22.93 2.97
CA VAL A 227 6.48 21.71 3.57
C VAL A 227 7.46 21.13 4.57
N GLY A 228 6.98 20.88 5.78
CA GLY A 228 7.69 20.12 6.81
C GLY A 228 7.33 18.63 6.73
N ILE A 229 8.33 17.78 6.71
CA ILE A 229 8.14 16.32 6.85
C ILE A 229 8.72 15.91 8.20
N LEU A 230 7.85 15.56 9.13
CA LEU A 230 8.22 15.18 10.49
C LEU A 230 8.35 13.66 10.62
N GLY A 231 9.54 13.21 11.02
CA GLY A 231 9.91 11.82 11.12
C GLY A 231 10.39 11.23 9.79
N ILE A 232 11.68 10.93 9.70
CA ILE A 232 12.32 10.34 8.52
C ILE A 232 12.41 8.84 8.73
N GLY A 233 11.33 8.16 8.44
CA GLY A 233 11.16 6.70 8.51
C GLY A 233 10.49 6.17 7.25
N GLY A 234 9.84 5.01 7.37
CA GLY A 234 9.16 4.35 6.25
C GLY A 234 8.10 5.18 5.52
N LEU A 235 7.39 6.08 6.22
CA LEU A 235 6.46 7.04 5.63
C LEU A 235 7.19 8.33 5.23
N GLY A 236 7.96 8.91 6.15
CA GLY A 236 8.55 10.24 5.94
C GLY A 236 9.51 10.33 4.76
N HIS A 237 10.25 9.27 4.42
CA HIS A 237 11.10 9.29 3.22
C HIS A 237 10.27 9.43 1.94
N PHE A 238 9.11 8.77 1.85
CA PHE A 238 8.15 9.00 0.76
C PHE A 238 7.59 10.42 0.79
N GLY A 239 7.26 10.96 1.98
CA GLY A 239 6.81 12.33 2.12
C GLY A 239 7.80 13.34 1.54
N ILE A 240 9.11 13.18 1.78
CA ILE A 240 10.16 14.01 1.20
C ILE A 240 10.19 13.86 -0.32
N LEU A 241 10.21 12.61 -0.83
CA LEU A 241 10.23 12.34 -2.27
C LEU A 241 9.04 12.97 -2.99
N TRP A 242 7.81 12.81 -2.45
CA TRP A 242 6.61 13.36 -3.07
C TRP A 242 6.56 14.88 -3.02
N ALA A 243 6.78 15.50 -1.85
CA ALA A 243 6.76 16.95 -1.72
C ALA A 243 7.79 17.61 -2.64
N LYS A 244 9.00 17.02 -2.77
CA LYS A 244 10.03 17.49 -3.69
C LYS A 244 9.63 17.30 -5.16
N ALA A 245 9.07 16.16 -5.52
CA ALA A 245 8.60 15.88 -6.88
C ALA A 245 7.46 16.81 -7.31
N MET A 246 6.62 17.24 -6.37
CA MET A 246 5.56 18.23 -6.57
C MET A 246 6.10 19.65 -6.69
N GLY A 247 7.36 19.92 -6.34
CA GLY A 247 8.03 21.23 -6.49
C GLY A 247 7.98 22.14 -5.27
N ALA A 248 7.67 21.60 -4.09
CA ALA A 248 7.71 22.34 -2.84
C ALA A 248 9.14 22.58 -2.32
N GLU A 249 9.33 23.57 -1.45
CA GLU A 249 10.49 23.68 -0.57
C GLU A 249 10.28 22.72 0.61
N VAL A 250 11.19 21.76 0.80
CA VAL A 250 11.03 20.64 1.73
C VAL A 250 11.99 20.73 2.90
N TYR A 251 11.44 20.78 4.11
CA TYR A 251 12.20 20.73 5.36
C TYR A 251 11.97 19.34 6.00
N ALA A 252 13.05 18.60 6.19
CA ALA A 252 13.01 17.35 6.94
C ALA A 252 13.21 17.65 8.44
N LEU A 253 12.25 17.26 9.27
CA LEU A 253 12.30 17.43 10.72
C LEU A 253 12.54 16.07 11.37
N SER A 254 13.61 15.95 12.16
CA SER A 254 13.99 14.71 12.85
C SER A 254 14.48 14.99 14.24
N HIS A 255 14.20 14.06 15.17
CA HIS A 255 14.63 14.20 16.55
C HIS A 255 16.16 14.22 16.70
N THR A 256 16.88 13.41 15.90
CA THR A 256 18.34 13.33 15.96
C THR A 256 18.99 13.74 14.63
N PRO A 257 20.25 14.21 14.63
CA PRO A 257 20.96 14.62 13.42
C PRO A 257 21.41 13.44 12.53
N SER A 258 21.26 12.19 12.97
CA SER A 258 21.82 10.99 12.33
C SER A 258 21.36 10.80 10.87
N LYS A 259 20.17 11.28 10.51
CA LYS A 259 19.58 11.13 9.17
C LYS A 259 19.73 12.36 8.27
N LYS A 260 20.61 13.31 8.63
CA LYS A 260 20.75 14.59 7.89
C LYS A 260 21.25 14.38 6.44
N SER A 261 22.23 13.49 6.23
CA SER A 261 22.76 13.18 4.89
C SER A 261 21.70 12.50 4.03
N GLU A 262 21.01 11.50 4.59
CA GLU A 262 19.96 10.76 3.90
C GLU A 262 18.77 11.66 3.53
N ALA A 263 18.36 12.57 4.42
CA ALA A 263 17.32 13.55 4.12
C ALA A 263 17.67 14.42 2.91
N LYS A 264 18.95 14.84 2.81
CA LYS A 264 19.45 15.61 1.66
C LYS A 264 19.44 14.77 0.37
N GLU A 265 19.85 13.51 0.44
CA GLU A 265 19.84 12.58 -0.70
C GLU A 265 18.41 12.35 -1.21
N LEU A 266 17.43 12.28 -0.31
CA LEU A 266 16.00 12.18 -0.63
C LEU A 266 15.44 13.46 -1.26
N GLY A 267 16.18 14.59 -1.20
CA GLY A 267 15.81 15.86 -1.82
C GLY A 267 15.30 16.91 -0.86
N ALA A 268 15.45 16.76 0.45
CA ALA A 268 15.12 17.83 1.40
C ALA A 268 16.06 19.03 1.20
N ASP A 269 15.47 20.23 1.14
CA ASP A 269 16.21 21.49 1.00
C ASP A 269 16.85 21.92 2.32
N LYS A 270 16.18 21.63 3.44
CA LYS A 270 16.66 21.91 4.80
C LYS A 270 16.43 20.73 5.74
N PHE A 271 17.25 20.64 6.76
CA PHE A 271 17.14 19.67 7.83
C PHE A 271 17.08 20.37 9.18
N ILE A 272 16.07 20.07 9.98
CA ILE A 272 15.85 20.61 11.33
C ILE A 272 15.98 19.48 12.33
N CYS A 273 16.90 19.63 13.29
CA CYS A 273 17.04 18.71 14.42
C CYS A 273 16.13 19.20 15.55
N THR A 274 15.09 18.45 15.88
CA THR A 274 14.09 18.84 16.89
C THR A 274 14.48 18.42 18.32
N GLU A 275 15.68 17.86 18.53
CA GLU A 275 16.25 17.60 19.86
C GLU A 275 16.58 18.90 20.61
N ASN A 276 16.97 19.94 19.89
CA ASN A 276 17.25 21.24 20.48
C ASN A 276 15.95 21.91 20.97
N GLU A 277 15.93 22.40 22.19
CA GLU A 277 14.71 23.02 22.76
C GLU A 277 14.20 24.22 21.93
N ASN A 278 15.12 24.96 21.30
CA ASN A 278 14.83 26.18 20.53
C ASN A 278 14.69 25.95 19.03
N TRP A 279 14.48 24.70 18.58
CA TRP A 279 14.44 24.36 17.15
C TRP A 279 13.37 25.13 16.35
N ALA A 280 12.31 25.60 17.01
CA ALA A 280 11.17 26.28 16.38
C ALA A 280 11.26 27.79 16.40
N ASP A 281 12.21 28.41 17.13
CA ASP A 281 12.25 29.87 17.39
C ASP A 281 12.31 30.71 16.11
N ASP A 282 13.12 30.27 15.12
CA ASP A 282 13.27 30.92 13.84
C ASP A 282 12.30 30.41 12.75
N LEU A 283 11.34 29.56 13.11
CA LEU A 283 10.43 28.91 12.18
C LEU A 283 8.97 29.36 12.31
N ALA A 284 8.69 30.38 13.10
CA ALA A 284 7.34 30.93 13.21
C ALA A 284 6.77 31.28 11.83
N PHE A 285 5.54 30.90 11.53
CA PHE A 285 4.84 31.15 10.25
C PHE A 285 5.61 30.68 8.99
N THR A 286 6.35 29.59 9.09
CA THR A 286 7.20 29.07 7.99
C THR A 286 6.47 28.07 7.09
N PHE A 287 5.73 27.13 7.68
CA PHE A 287 5.18 26.00 6.93
C PHE A 287 3.74 26.22 6.45
N ASP A 288 3.49 25.97 5.18
CA ASP A 288 2.14 25.84 4.65
C ASP A 288 1.49 24.51 5.12
N PHE A 289 2.32 23.46 5.22
CA PHE A 289 1.89 22.11 5.54
C PHE A 289 2.99 21.36 6.30
N ILE A 290 2.62 20.63 7.33
CA ILE A 290 3.50 19.68 8.01
C ILE A 290 2.86 18.31 7.91
N LEU A 291 3.57 17.35 7.30
CA LEU A 291 3.21 15.95 7.30
C LEU A 291 3.87 15.26 8.49
N ASN A 292 3.08 14.83 9.46
CA ASN A 292 3.58 14.05 10.58
C ASN A 292 3.53 12.56 10.25
N ALA A 293 4.71 11.99 10.00
CA ALA A 293 4.95 10.56 9.77
C ALA A 293 5.66 9.88 10.96
N ALA A 294 5.84 10.62 12.07
CA ALA A 294 6.47 10.09 13.27
C ALA A 294 5.45 9.35 14.13
N ASP A 295 5.88 8.21 14.65
CA ASP A 295 5.15 7.43 15.64
C ASP A 295 5.63 7.85 17.04
N MET A 296 5.33 9.08 17.44
CA MET A 296 5.82 9.68 18.69
C MET A 296 4.68 10.35 19.44
N THR A 297 4.49 9.93 20.69
CA THR A 297 3.58 10.58 21.63
C THR A 297 4.33 11.12 22.86
N HIS A 298 5.44 10.48 23.25
CA HIS A 298 6.28 10.93 24.34
C HIS A 298 7.25 12.03 23.91
N LYS A 299 7.37 13.10 24.72
CA LYS A 299 8.21 14.27 24.46
C LYS A 299 7.86 15.02 23.15
N PHE A 300 6.61 14.91 22.71
CA PHE A 300 6.12 15.53 21.51
C PHE A 300 5.34 16.80 21.85
N ASP A 301 5.96 17.97 21.64
CA ASP A 301 5.31 19.25 21.86
C ASP A 301 4.56 19.70 20.60
N LEU A 302 3.32 19.24 20.43
CA LEU A 302 2.47 19.58 19.30
C LEU A 302 2.26 21.11 19.18
N THR A 303 2.25 21.86 20.28
CA THR A 303 2.07 23.31 20.30
C THR A 303 3.20 24.02 19.56
N LYS A 304 4.45 23.58 19.73
CA LYS A 304 5.60 24.12 18.99
C LYS A 304 5.43 23.95 17.47
N TYR A 305 5.05 22.74 17.02
CA TYR A 305 4.82 22.49 15.59
C TYR A 305 3.69 23.36 15.03
N LEU A 306 2.58 23.49 15.75
CA LEU A 306 1.46 24.33 15.32
C LEU A 306 1.84 25.80 15.22
N GLY A 307 2.75 26.29 16.10
CA GLY A 307 3.29 27.66 16.04
C GLY A 307 4.17 27.95 14.83
N THR A 308 4.74 26.92 14.19
CA THR A 308 5.55 27.11 12.96
C THR A 308 4.71 27.19 11.69
N LEU A 309 3.40 26.92 11.76
CA LEU A 309 2.51 26.97 10.60
C LEU A 309 2.18 28.43 10.22
N LYS A 310 2.11 28.68 8.92
CA LYS A 310 1.55 29.94 8.37
C LYS A 310 0.07 30.08 8.74
N VAL A 311 -0.49 31.25 8.51
CA VAL A 311 -1.94 31.47 8.66
C VAL A 311 -2.71 30.47 7.81
N GLN A 312 -3.66 29.74 8.43
CA GLN A 312 -4.41 28.62 7.83
C GLN A 312 -3.55 27.43 7.39
N GLY A 313 -2.28 27.35 7.82
CA GLY A 313 -1.43 26.18 7.60
C GLY A 313 -1.97 24.92 8.26
N GLU A 314 -1.50 23.79 7.82
CA GLU A 314 -2.07 22.48 8.21
C GLU A 314 -0.99 21.56 8.80
N PHE A 315 -1.26 21.01 9.99
CA PHE A 315 -0.53 19.87 10.55
C PHE A 315 -1.35 18.60 10.28
N HIS A 316 -0.80 17.72 9.46
CA HIS A 316 -1.49 16.53 8.99
C HIS A 316 -0.84 15.27 9.54
N ASN A 317 -1.60 14.46 10.25
CA ASN A 317 -1.12 13.25 10.89
C ASN A 317 -1.40 12.01 10.03
N VAL A 318 -0.35 11.24 9.73
CA VAL A 318 -0.42 9.93 9.06
C VAL A 318 0.26 8.83 9.88
N GLY A 319 1.01 9.19 10.93
CA GLY A 319 1.46 8.26 11.95
C GLY A 319 0.28 7.77 12.79
N LEU A 320 0.27 6.49 13.15
CA LEU A 320 -0.80 5.85 13.94
C LEU A 320 -0.21 5.20 15.20
N PRO A 321 0.22 6.00 16.19
CA PRO A 321 0.75 5.49 17.44
C PRO A 321 -0.33 4.71 18.22
N ASP A 322 0.10 3.78 19.07
CA ASP A 322 -0.80 3.05 19.96
C ASP A 322 -1.33 3.93 21.10
N GLU A 323 -0.63 5.05 21.40
CA GLU A 323 -0.99 5.99 22.45
C GLU A 323 -1.68 7.25 21.90
N PRO A 324 -2.56 7.90 22.69
CA PRO A 324 -3.22 9.14 22.27
C PRO A 324 -2.23 10.27 21.97
N LEU A 325 -2.58 11.13 21.01
CA LEU A 325 -1.85 12.38 20.78
C LEU A 325 -1.90 13.27 22.04
N PRO A 326 -0.86 14.13 22.29
CA PRO A 326 -0.86 15.07 23.40
C PRO A 326 -2.08 16.00 23.36
N GLY A 327 -2.66 16.26 24.53
CA GLY A 327 -3.73 17.26 24.67
C GLY A 327 -3.21 18.66 24.33
N ILE A 328 -4.03 19.46 23.64
CA ILE A 328 -3.74 20.87 23.30
C ILE A 328 -4.87 21.77 23.76
N MET A 329 -4.54 23.00 24.13
CA MET A 329 -5.53 24.03 24.46
C MET A 329 -6.13 24.63 23.19
N ALA A 330 -7.42 24.95 23.19
CA ALA A 330 -8.09 25.57 22.04
C ALA A 330 -7.42 26.91 21.62
N GLN A 331 -6.86 27.63 22.55
CA GLN A 331 -6.13 28.90 22.29
C GLN A 331 -4.88 28.70 21.41
N THR A 332 -4.32 27.50 21.34
CA THR A 332 -3.16 27.19 20.48
C THR A 332 -3.44 27.49 19.01
N PHE A 333 -4.69 27.40 18.58
CA PHE A 333 -5.09 27.68 17.19
C PHE A 333 -5.30 29.19 16.88
N ALA A 334 -5.44 30.03 17.91
CA ALA A 334 -5.82 31.42 17.72
C ALA A 334 -4.78 32.29 16.97
N PRO A 335 -3.45 32.12 17.17
CA PRO A 335 -2.46 33.00 16.55
C PRO A 335 -2.40 32.93 15.01
N ASN A 336 -2.66 31.77 14.44
CA ASN A 336 -2.52 31.52 13.00
C ASN A 336 -3.73 30.82 12.35
N GLY A 337 -4.74 30.44 13.13
CA GLY A 337 -5.91 29.72 12.62
C GLY A 337 -5.53 28.40 11.93
N CYS A 338 -4.45 27.74 12.37
CA CYS A 338 -3.96 26.50 11.79
C CYS A 338 -4.96 25.36 11.93
N LYS A 339 -4.72 24.28 11.19
CA LYS A 339 -5.57 23.07 11.18
C LYS A 339 -4.77 21.90 11.70
N LEU A 340 -5.43 21.06 12.51
CA LEU A 340 -4.96 19.72 12.86
C LEU A 340 -5.85 18.70 12.15
N THR A 341 -5.26 17.90 11.31
CA THR A 341 -6.00 16.97 10.42
C THR A 341 -5.34 15.59 10.38
N GLY A 342 -5.97 14.67 9.67
CA GLY A 342 -5.44 13.34 9.43
C GLY A 342 -6.14 12.67 8.26
N SER A 343 -5.56 11.59 7.75
CA SER A 343 -6.14 10.81 6.66
C SER A 343 -5.87 9.32 6.82
N HIS A 344 -6.60 8.54 6.04
CA HIS A 344 -6.42 7.09 5.93
C HIS A 344 -6.18 6.74 4.46
N ILE A 345 -4.95 6.34 4.13
CA ILE A 345 -4.54 5.92 2.77
C ILE A 345 -4.89 6.99 1.72
N GLY A 346 -5.52 6.59 0.61
CA GLY A 346 -6.03 7.43 -0.47
C GLY A 346 -6.92 6.65 -1.42
N SER A 347 -7.53 7.35 -2.36
CA SER A 347 -8.41 6.78 -3.38
C SER A 347 -7.61 6.15 -4.53
N LYS A 348 -8.29 5.32 -5.36
CA LYS A 348 -7.73 4.79 -6.63
C LYS A 348 -7.22 5.91 -7.54
N LYS A 349 -7.97 7.01 -7.62
CA LYS A 349 -7.56 8.17 -8.41
C LYS A 349 -6.21 8.72 -7.95
N GLU A 350 -6.04 8.91 -6.65
CA GLU A 350 -4.79 9.41 -6.07
C GLU A 350 -3.64 8.40 -6.22
N MET A 351 -3.92 7.10 -6.12
CA MET A 351 -2.94 6.06 -6.39
C MET A 351 -2.39 6.14 -7.83
N LEU A 352 -3.28 6.25 -8.82
CA LEU A 352 -2.87 6.33 -10.22
C LEU A 352 -2.10 7.62 -10.52
N GLU A 353 -2.50 8.75 -9.94
CA GLU A 353 -1.77 10.03 -10.03
C GLU A 353 -0.37 9.93 -9.40
N MET A 354 -0.24 9.27 -8.25
CA MET A 354 1.04 9.03 -7.58
C MET A 354 1.96 8.15 -8.43
N LEU A 355 1.45 7.04 -8.95
CA LEU A 355 2.23 6.13 -9.80
C LEU A 355 2.69 6.79 -11.11
N ASP A 356 1.83 7.63 -11.70
CA ASP A 356 2.20 8.43 -12.87
C ASP A 356 3.30 9.45 -12.52
N LEU A 357 3.20 10.14 -11.39
CA LEU A 357 4.24 11.05 -10.91
C LEU A 357 5.55 10.30 -10.68
N ALA A 358 5.51 9.16 -10.00
CA ALA A 358 6.69 8.33 -9.74
C ALA A 358 7.36 7.89 -11.05
N SER A 359 6.57 7.43 -12.00
CA SER A 359 7.05 6.99 -13.33
C SER A 359 7.68 8.12 -14.13
N ARG A 360 7.01 9.28 -14.24
CA ARG A 360 7.49 10.44 -15.01
C ARG A 360 8.72 11.10 -14.42
N LYS A 361 8.81 11.12 -13.08
CA LYS A 361 9.92 11.75 -12.35
C LYS A 361 11.03 10.76 -11.99
N ASN A 362 10.88 9.48 -12.37
CA ASN A 362 11.83 8.41 -12.08
C ASN A 362 12.19 8.36 -10.57
N ILE A 363 11.15 8.29 -9.72
CA ILE A 363 11.30 8.30 -8.28
C ILE A 363 11.60 6.89 -7.78
N HIS A 364 12.71 6.75 -7.06
CA HIS A 364 13.16 5.51 -6.46
C HIS A 364 13.18 5.64 -4.93
N PRO A 365 12.32 4.91 -4.20
CA PRO A 365 12.40 4.85 -2.75
C PRO A 365 13.58 3.98 -2.30
N MET A 366 14.04 4.18 -1.07
CA MET A 366 15.07 3.32 -0.46
C MET A 366 14.43 2.04 0.08
N ILE A 367 14.77 0.89 -0.52
CA ILE A 367 14.17 -0.42 -0.25
C ILE A 367 15.23 -1.46 0.06
N GLU A 368 15.04 -2.18 1.15
CA GLU A 368 15.73 -3.44 1.42
C GLU A 368 14.82 -4.62 1.02
N THR A 369 15.40 -5.74 0.65
CA THR A 369 14.65 -6.95 0.28
C THR A 369 15.03 -8.15 1.12
N ILE A 370 14.05 -8.95 1.52
CA ILE A 370 14.23 -10.24 2.19
C ILE A 370 13.46 -11.31 1.40
N LYS A 371 14.06 -12.50 1.25
CA LYS A 371 13.36 -13.63 0.61
C LYS A 371 12.24 -14.11 1.52
N ILE A 372 11.01 -14.21 0.97
CA ILE A 372 9.85 -14.69 1.72
C ILE A 372 10.04 -16.14 2.18
N SER A 373 9.83 -16.36 3.46
CA SER A 373 9.85 -17.65 4.15
C SER A 373 9.36 -17.43 5.58
N GLU A 374 9.13 -18.46 6.37
CA GLU A 374 8.83 -18.32 7.81
C GLU A 374 9.88 -17.47 8.51
N LYS A 375 11.17 -17.77 8.29
CA LYS A 375 12.27 -17.00 8.84
C LYS A 375 12.33 -15.57 8.27
N GLY A 376 12.12 -15.41 6.95
CA GLY A 376 12.16 -14.09 6.31
C GLY A 376 11.03 -13.18 6.78
N CYS A 377 9.80 -13.71 6.95
CA CYS A 377 8.68 -12.95 7.51
C CYS A 377 8.96 -12.52 8.96
N LYS A 378 9.49 -13.45 9.79
CA LYS A 378 9.89 -13.14 11.17
C LYS A 378 10.93 -12.02 11.22
N GLU A 379 12.05 -12.18 10.50
CA GLU A 379 13.10 -11.17 10.43
C GLU A 379 12.57 -9.80 10.01
N ALA A 380 11.72 -9.79 8.98
CA ALA A 380 11.17 -8.57 8.43
C ALA A 380 10.32 -7.80 9.44
N VAL A 381 9.37 -8.46 10.11
CA VAL A 381 8.49 -7.78 11.08
C VAL A 381 9.24 -7.38 12.36
N GLU A 382 10.22 -8.16 12.82
CA GLU A 382 11.06 -7.83 13.97
C GLU A 382 11.93 -6.59 13.70
N ARG A 383 12.55 -6.48 12.52
CA ARG A 383 13.31 -5.30 12.10
C ARG A 383 12.45 -4.06 11.97
N VAL A 384 11.25 -4.19 11.37
CA VAL A 384 10.31 -3.07 11.25
C VAL A 384 9.85 -2.60 12.64
N LYS A 385 9.58 -3.51 13.58
CA LYS A 385 9.16 -3.17 14.93
C LYS A 385 10.17 -2.29 15.67
N VAL A 386 11.46 -2.55 15.50
CA VAL A 386 12.53 -1.78 16.15
C VAL A 386 13.07 -0.64 15.26
N ASN A 387 12.39 -0.36 14.13
CA ASN A 387 12.78 0.67 13.16
C ASN A 387 14.21 0.52 12.61
N ASP A 388 14.68 -0.75 12.47
CA ASP A 388 15.98 -1.13 11.89
C ASP A 388 15.85 -1.43 10.40
N VAL A 389 15.36 -0.46 9.62
CA VAL A 389 15.16 -0.57 8.17
C VAL A 389 15.47 0.78 7.48
N ARG A 390 16.13 0.76 6.32
CA ARG A 390 16.43 1.96 5.50
C ARG A 390 15.81 1.87 4.10
N TYR A 391 14.59 2.41 3.88
CA TYR A 391 13.57 2.84 4.84
C TYR A 391 12.36 1.92 4.81
N ARG A 392 12.23 1.12 3.73
CA ARG A 392 11.17 0.12 3.56
C ARG A 392 11.80 -1.25 3.31
N LEU A 393 11.02 -2.26 3.62
CA LEU A 393 11.40 -3.63 3.40
C LEU A 393 10.35 -4.32 2.53
N THR A 394 10.81 -5.08 1.54
CA THR A 394 9.93 -5.86 0.65
C THR A 394 10.31 -7.34 0.69
N LEU A 395 9.35 -8.20 1.00
CA LEU A 395 9.46 -9.65 0.86
C LEU A 395 9.38 -10.01 -0.63
N VAL A 396 10.38 -10.73 -1.12
CA VAL A 396 10.51 -11.12 -2.54
C VAL A 396 10.61 -12.63 -2.72
N GLY A 397 10.45 -13.14 -3.94
CA GLY A 397 10.61 -14.56 -4.24
C GLY A 397 9.36 -15.41 -3.98
N HIS A 398 8.16 -14.82 -3.98
CA HIS A 398 6.90 -15.52 -3.76
C HIS A 398 6.71 -16.68 -4.74
N ARG A 399 7.03 -16.50 -6.03
CA ARG A 399 6.90 -17.53 -7.04
C ARG A 399 7.81 -18.73 -6.81
N GLU A 400 9.00 -18.51 -6.25
CA GLU A 400 9.96 -19.59 -5.95
C GLU A 400 9.46 -20.43 -4.77
N VAL A 401 8.78 -19.80 -3.81
CA VAL A 401 8.32 -20.43 -2.57
C VAL A 401 6.94 -21.07 -2.73
N PHE A 402 6.01 -20.41 -3.41
CA PHE A 402 4.63 -20.85 -3.56
C PHE A 402 4.30 -21.35 -4.96
N GLY A 403 5.14 -21.07 -5.95
CA GLY A 403 4.86 -21.43 -7.33
C GLY A 403 4.80 -22.94 -7.54
N THR A 404 3.79 -23.38 -8.23
CA THR A 404 3.64 -24.76 -8.72
C THR A 404 4.47 -25.01 -9.99
N GLY A 405 5.44 -24.13 -10.25
CA GLY A 405 6.23 -24.09 -11.46
C GLY A 405 7.34 -25.13 -11.47
N LYS A 406 7.07 -26.33 -11.96
CA LYS A 406 8.01 -27.14 -12.75
C LYS A 406 7.43 -27.39 -14.14
#